data_278b4d111514e81a84c876c2247ce205
#
_entry.id   278b4d111514e81a84c876c2247ce205
#
_cell.length_a   1.000
_cell.length_b   1.000
_cell.length_c   1.000
_cell.angle_alpha   90.00
_cell.angle_beta   90.00
_cell.angle_gamma   90.00
#
_symmetry.space_group_name_H-M   'P 1'
#
loop_
_entity.id
_entity.type
_entity.pdbx_description
1 polymer ?
#
loop_
_entity_poly.entity_id
_entity_poly.type
_entity_poly.pdbx_seq_one_letter_code
_entity_poly.pdbx_strand_id
1 'polypeptide(L)'
;LYLTQLPKLTHAALLIPKKGKPSLFVSPLDYERVKKTRSVKVILLRTPLLKHLKNYKLKTLGLDFNHTYSSIKKIKKEFPKISDISPLIQTLREVETPEEIKFMAKAASIANAAFKKIATKFHSKTEAEVAAALEYEMAKNGASPAFPTIVASGKNAATPHHATTTKPLQKGFCVIDFGANYNGYCSDCTRTIYIGKQSAKEKEIYTLVLNAQQQALNAVKPGMSCQKLDAIARNQLKMYKKYFIHALGHGIGVEVHENPTVSQKSKGKLKQNMVITIEPGIYIPNKFGIRIEDTVVVGDKPHVLTSISKELVKKSA
;
A
#
# COMPACT_ATOMS: atom_id res chain seq x y z
N LEU A 1 -14.76 1.98 5.03
CA LEU A 1 -14.52 0.57 4.80
C LEU A 1 -14.14 -0.16 6.09
N TYR A 2 -12.99 0.15 6.72
CA TYR A 2 -12.42 -0.57 7.87
C TYR A 2 -13.45 -0.85 9.01
N LEU A 3 -14.12 0.18 9.51
CA LEU A 3 -15.04 0.06 10.65
C LEU A 3 -16.42 -0.54 10.30
N THR A 4 -16.79 -0.64 9.04
CA THR A 4 -18.14 -1.03 8.62
C THR A 4 -18.19 -2.22 7.69
N GLN A 5 -17.05 -2.63 7.13
CA GLN A 5 -16.92 -3.62 6.06
C GLN A 5 -17.77 -3.28 4.79
N LEU A 6 -18.18 -2.02 4.66
CA LEU A 6 -18.95 -1.53 3.52
C LEU A 6 -18.00 -1.01 2.43
N PRO A 7 -18.44 -1.03 1.16
CA PRO A 7 -17.63 -0.47 0.07
C PRO A 7 -17.37 1.03 0.29
N LYS A 8 -16.31 1.55 -0.35
CA LYS A 8 -15.98 2.98 -0.27
C LYS A 8 -17.20 3.82 -0.67
N LEU A 9 -17.61 4.72 0.22
CA LEU A 9 -18.72 5.65 0.05
C LEU A 9 -18.16 7.05 -0.24
N THR A 10 -18.85 7.81 -1.07
CA THR A 10 -18.37 9.12 -1.53
C THR A 10 -18.53 10.19 -0.45
N HIS A 11 -19.70 10.22 0.21
CA HIS A 11 -20.03 11.20 1.25
C HIS A 11 -20.76 10.47 2.38
N ALA A 12 -19.99 10.00 3.34
CA ALA A 12 -20.53 9.30 4.49
C ALA A 12 -19.80 9.70 5.78
N ALA A 13 -20.50 9.57 6.90
CA ALA A 13 -19.94 9.73 8.23
C ALA A 13 -20.44 8.62 9.14
N LEU A 14 -19.56 8.03 9.94
CA LEU A 14 -19.90 7.02 10.92
C LEU A 14 -19.83 7.62 12.34
N LEU A 15 -20.93 7.63 13.05
CA LEU A 15 -21.00 7.98 14.47
C LEU A 15 -21.06 6.70 15.29
N ILE A 16 -20.05 6.49 16.14
CA ILE A 16 -19.97 5.36 17.06
C ILE A 16 -20.25 5.88 18.48
N PRO A 17 -21.41 5.60 19.05
CA PRO A 17 -21.73 6.00 20.43
C PRO A 17 -21.02 5.07 21.44
N LYS A 18 -20.84 5.55 22.69
CA LYS A 18 -20.32 4.70 23.77
C LYS A 18 -21.17 3.46 24.04
N LYS A 19 -22.49 3.55 23.83
CA LYS A 19 -23.46 2.46 23.98
C LYS A 19 -24.45 2.51 22.83
N GLY A 20 -24.85 1.34 22.34
CA GLY A 20 -25.83 1.23 21.26
C GLY A 20 -25.18 1.04 19.88
N LYS A 21 -26.04 1.01 18.86
CA LYS A 21 -25.64 0.70 17.49
C LYS A 21 -25.03 1.91 16.80
N PRO A 22 -23.90 1.75 16.06
CA PRO A 22 -23.33 2.82 15.24
C PRO A 22 -24.32 3.34 14.21
N SER A 23 -24.24 4.64 13.90
CA SER A 23 -25.07 5.31 12.90
C SER A 23 -24.21 5.75 11.72
N LEU A 24 -24.55 5.26 10.53
CA LEU A 24 -23.91 5.59 9.28
C LEU A 24 -24.76 6.60 8.51
N PHE A 25 -24.30 7.82 8.45
CA PHE A 25 -24.91 8.90 7.67
C PHE A 25 -24.40 8.84 6.23
N VAL A 26 -25.29 8.77 5.27
CA VAL A 26 -24.96 8.64 3.85
C VAL A 26 -25.72 9.62 2.97
N SER A 27 -25.08 10.08 1.92
CA SER A 27 -25.73 10.90 0.89
C SER A 27 -26.76 10.09 0.10
N PRO A 28 -27.72 10.74 -0.59
CA PRO A 28 -28.64 10.05 -1.49
C PRO A 28 -27.95 9.19 -2.55
N LEU A 29 -26.74 9.58 -3.00
CA LEU A 29 -25.98 8.87 -4.03
C LEU A 29 -25.55 7.47 -3.60
N ASP A 30 -25.28 7.27 -2.32
CA ASP A 30 -24.81 5.99 -1.78
C ASP A 30 -25.87 5.23 -0.99
N TYR A 31 -27.02 5.84 -0.69
CA TYR A 31 -28.02 5.26 0.20
C TYR A 31 -28.54 3.91 -0.26
N GLU A 32 -28.90 3.77 -1.55
CA GLU A 32 -29.40 2.51 -2.11
C GLU A 32 -28.41 1.35 -1.96
N ARG A 33 -27.10 1.64 -2.02
CA ARG A 33 -26.03 0.64 -1.91
C ARG A 33 -25.93 0.05 -0.51
N VAL A 34 -26.33 0.80 0.52
CA VAL A 34 -26.10 0.41 1.93
C VAL A 34 -27.36 0.33 2.80
N LYS A 35 -28.53 0.76 2.32
CA LYS A 35 -29.78 0.81 3.11
C LYS A 35 -30.20 -0.52 3.76
N LYS A 36 -29.80 -1.65 3.17
CA LYS A 36 -30.10 -3.00 3.68
C LYS A 36 -29.08 -3.53 4.70
N THR A 37 -28.02 -2.76 4.97
CA THR A 37 -26.96 -3.16 5.91
C THR A 37 -27.51 -3.27 7.32
N ARG A 38 -27.21 -4.39 8.00
CA ARG A 38 -27.70 -4.67 9.35
C ARG A 38 -26.67 -4.33 10.46
N SER A 39 -25.39 -4.21 10.13
CA SER A 39 -24.31 -3.94 11.10
C SER A 39 -24.38 -2.54 11.72
N VAL A 40 -24.90 -1.57 10.98
CA VAL A 40 -25.05 -0.16 11.40
C VAL A 40 -26.48 0.33 11.17
N LYS A 41 -26.88 1.42 11.85
CA LYS A 41 -28.12 2.16 11.54
C LYS A 41 -27.83 3.10 10.38
N VAL A 42 -28.38 2.84 9.20
CA VAL A 42 -28.19 3.71 8.03
C VAL A 42 -29.17 4.89 8.08
N ILE A 43 -28.66 6.11 7.92
CA ILE A 43 -29.42 7.36 7.97
C ILE A 43 -29.15 8.14 6.68
N LEU A 44 -30.22 8.41 5.92
CA LEU A 44 -30.16 9.22 4.70
C LEU A 44 -29.96 10.70 5.07
N LEU A 45 -28.89 11.32 4.55
CA LEU A 45 -28.61 12.73 4.70
C LEU A 45 -29.41 13.54 3.67
N ARG A 46 -30.52 14.13 4.10
CA ARG A 46 -31.29 15.12 3.33
C ARG A 46 -30.89 16.57 3.66
N THR A 47 -30.16 16.76 4.75
CA THR A 47 -29.62 18.03 5.22
C THR A 47 -28.16 17.86 5.64
N PRO A 48 -27.41 18.96 5.84
CA PRO A 48 -26.01 18.86 6.25
C PRO A 48 -25.82 18.03 7.52
N LEU A 49 -24.75 17.22 7.56
CA LEU A 49 -24.41 16.30 8.69
C LEU A 49 -24.47 17.00 10.06
N LEU A 50 -23.96 18.22 10.18
CA LEU A 50 -23.96 18.96 11.43
C LEU A 50 -25.35 19.16 12.03
N LYS A 51 -26.40 19.35 11.21
CA LYS A 51 -27.79 19.41 11.69
C LYS A 51 -28.23 18.09 12.33
N HIS A 52 -27.86 16.96 11.72
CA HIS A 52 -28.15 15.64 12.28
C HIS A 52 -27.40 15.39 13.59
N LEU A 53 -26.11 15.75 13.65
CA LEU A 53 -25.29 15.54 14.85
C LEU A 53 -25.79 16.33 16.07
N LYS A 54 -26.37 17.51 15.90
CA LYS A 54 -26.99 18.29 16.99
C LYS A 54 -28.07 17.52 17.75
N ASN A 55 -28.82 16.67 17.07
CA ASN A 55 -29.89 15.87 17.68
C ASN A 55 -29.36 14.83 18.66
N TYR A 56 -28.08 14.47 18.62
CA TYR A 56 -27.46 13.49 19.53
C TYR A 56 -26.99 14.10 20.86
N LYS A 57 -27.11 15.42 21.06
CA LYS A 57 -26.72 16.14 22.30
C LYS A 57 -25.35 15.74 22.82
N LEU A 58 -24.36 15.64 21.91
CA LEU A 58 -23.01 15.18 22.19
C LEU A 58 -22.29 16.13 23.15
N LYS A 59 -21.83 15.63 24.29
CA LYS A 59 -21.03 16.40 25.26
C LYS A 59 -19.55 16.46 24.86
N THR A 60 -19.03 15.37 24.31
CA THR A 60 -17.66 15.23 23.80
C THR A 60 -17.69 14.46 22.50
N LEU A 61 -16.79 14.75 21.59
CA LEU A 61 -16.70 14.08 20.29
C LEU A 61 -15.26 13.73 19.98
N GLY A 62 -14.96 12.42 19.79
CA GLY A 62 -13.75 11.97 19.12
C GLY A 62 -13.92 12.15 17.62
N LEU A 63 -12.97 12.78 16.96
CA LEU A 63 -13.00 13.03 15.52
C LEU A 63 -11.69 12.56 14.89
N ASP A 64 -11.78 11.80 13.79
CA ASP A 64 -10.63 11.54 12.95
C ASP A 64 -10.23 12.84 12.23
N PHE A 65 -8.99 13.31 12.49
CA PHE A 65 -8.49 14.57 11.94
C PHE A 65 -7.89 14.41 10.53
N ASN A 66 -7.95 13.22 9.92
CA ASN A 66 -7.60 13.01 8.51
C ASN A 66 -8.64 13.62 7.56
N HIS A 67 -9.09 14.84 7.87
CA HIS A 67 -10.04 15.64 7.11
C HIS A 67 -9.48 17.01 6.81
N THR A 68 -10.13 17.73 5.88
CA THR A 68 -9.71 19.11 5.58
C THR A 68 -9.85 19.99 6.83
N TYR A 69 -8.89 20.89 7.04
CA TYR A 69 -8.92 21.86 8.13
C TYR A 69 -10.26 22.61 8.22
N SER A 70 -10.85 23.00 7.08
CA SER A 70 -12.14 23.68 7.03
C SER A 70 -13.28 22.85 7.60
N SER A 71 -13.28 21.53 7.37
CA SER A 71 -14.28 20.62 7.92
C SER A 71 -14.12 20.48 9.44
N ILE A 72 -12.90 20.29 9.92
CA ILE A 72 -12.60 20.21 11.35
C ILE A 72 -12.99 21.52 12.05
N LYS A 73 -12.66 22.68 11.47
CA LYS A 73 -13.03 24.00 12.02
C LYS A 73 -14.55 24.19 12.14
N LYS A 74 -15.32 23.75 11.15
CA LYS A 74 -16.79 23.80 11.18
C LYS A 74 -17.35 22.92 12.29
N ILE A 75 -16.84 21.69 12.45
CA ILE A 75 -17.29 20.77 13.50
C ILE A 75 -16.92 21.34 14.88
N LYS A 76 -15.70 21.85 15.05
CA LYS A 76 -15.21 22.44 16.33
C LYS A 76 -16.05 23.64 16.77
N LYS A 77 -16.58 24.43 15.85
CA LYS A 77 -17.47 25.55 16.14
C LYS A 77 -18.77 25.10 16.80
N GLU A 78 -19.31 23.94 16.37
CA GLU A 78 -20.56 23.39 16.88
C GLU A 78 -20.36 22.47 18.09
N PHE A 79 -19.22 21.82 18.18
CA PHE A 79 -18.83 20.87 19.25
C PHE A 79 -17.47 21.29 19.84
N PRO A 80 -17.44 22.22 20.83
CA PRO A 80 -16.17 22.78 21.32
C PRO A 80 -15.24 21.74 21.99
N LYS A 81 -15.80 20.65 22.52
CA LYS A 81 -15.05 19.57 23.19
C LYS A 81 -14.84 18.40 22.22
N ILE A 82 -13.90 18.60 21.27
CA ILE A 82 -13.45 17.54 20.36
C ILE A 82 -12.05 17.08 20.74
N SER A 83 -11.76 15.81 20.50
CA SER A 83 -10.44 15.19 20.63
C SER A 83 -10.06 14.50 19.32
N ASP A 84 -8.78 14.53 18.98
CA ASP A 84 -8.26 13.77 17.85
C ASP A 84 -8.18 12.29 18.20
N ILE A 85 -8.86 11.45 17.42
CA ILE A 85 -8.82 9.99 17.53
C ILE A 85 -8.07 9.33 16.35
N SER A 86 -7.47 10.11 15.46
CA SER A 86 -6.71 9.56 14.32
C SER A 86 -5.63 8.58 14.76
N PRO A 87 -4.84 8.85 15.82
CA PRO A 87 -3.82 7.90 16.28
C PRO A 87 -4.43 6.57 16.76
N LEU A 88 -5.62 6.61 17.39
CA LEU A 88 -6.33 5.40 17.81
C LEU A 88 -6.77 4.57 16.60
N ILE A 89 -7.35 5.22 15.60
CA ILE A 89 -7.77 4.54 14.36
C ILE A 89 -6.57 3.92 13.64
N GLN A 90 -5.46 4.66 13.54
CA GLN A 90 -4.22 4.14 12.95
C GLN A 90 -3.70 2.92 13.71
N THR A 91 -3.68 2.98 15.05
CA THR A 91 -3.23 1.84 15.87
C THR A 91 -4.11 0.60 15.69
N LEU A 92 -5.44 0.78 15.56
CA LEU A 92 -6.37 -0.32 15.30
C LEU A 92 -6.15 -0.97 13.93
N ARG A 93 -5.71 -0.19 12.93
CA ARG A 93 -5.43 -0.64 11.56
C ARG A 93 -4.08 -1.32 11.39
N GLU A 94 -3.18 -1.22 12.38
CA GLU A 94 -1.84 -1.84 12.30
C GLU A 94 -1.86 -3.37 12.29
N VAL A 95 -2.90 -3.97 12.84
CA VAL A 95 -2.99 -5.43 13.01
C VAL A 95 -4.25 -5.92 12.32
N GLU A 96 -4.05 -6.73 11.29
CA GLU A 96 -5.13 -7.21 10.45
C GLU A 96 -5.83 -8.43 11.06
N THR A 97 -7.14 -8.51 10.87
CA THR A 97 -7.91 -9.72 11.16
C THR A 97 -7.63 -10.80 10.11
N PRO A 98 -7.92 -12.08 10.41
CA PRO A 98 -7.78 -13.15 9.40
C PRO A 98 -8.60 -12.91 8.12
N GLU A 99 -9.75 -12.25 8.22
CA GLU A 99 -10.60 -11.89 7.08
C GLU A 99 -9.96 -10.81 6.22
N GLU A 100 -9.37 -9.79 6.83
CA GLU A 100 -8.64 -8.72 6.12
C GLU A 100 -7.43 -9.29 5.39
N ILE A 101 -6.66 -10.15 6.04
CA ILE A 101 -5.52 -10.86 5.42
C ILE A 101 -5.99 -11.68 4.20
N LYS A 102 -7.16 -12.32 4.22
CA LYS A 102 -7.71 -13.03 3.05
C LYS A 102 -7.99 -12.09 1.88
N PHE A 103 -8.53 -10.89 2.12
CA PHE A 103 -8.74 -9.90 1.05
C PHE A 103 -7.41 -9.39 0.49
N MET A 104 -6.42 -9.13 1.34
CA MET A 104 -5.08 -8.72 0.91
C MET A 104 -4.36 -9.82 0.12
N ALA A 105 -4.46 -11.07 0.56
CA ALA A 105 -3.93 -12.22 -0.17
C ALA A 105 -4.60 -12.39 -1.54
N LYS A 106 -5.91 -12.12 -1.64
CA LYS A 106 -6.63 -12.13 -2.93
C LYS A 106 -6.16 -10.98 -3.83
N ALA A 107 -5.98 -9.77 -3.28
CA ALA A 107 -5.43 -8.63 -4.01
C ALA A 107 -4.02 -8.97 -4.56
N ALA A 108 -3.13 -9.49 -3.70
CA ALA A 108 -1.80 -9.93 -4.11
C ALA A 108 -1.83 -11.04 -5.18
N SER A 109 -2.73 -12.01 -5.04
CA SER A 109 -2.91 -13.08 -6.04
C SER A 109 -3.32 -12.54 -7.41
N ILE A 110 -4.22 -11.55 -7.45
CA ILE A 110 -4.65 -10.89 -8.70
C ILE A 110 -3.49 -10.12 -9.33
N ALA A 111 -2.75 -9.32 -8.55
CA ALA A 111 -1.58 -8.59 -9.01
C ALA A 111 -0.48 -9.52 -9.53
N ASN A 112 -0.21 -10.62 -8.80
CA ASN A 112 0.73 -11.66 -9.20
C ASN A 112 0.36 -12.30 -10.54
N ALA A 113 -0.92 -12.64 -10.74
CA ALA A 113 -1.42 -13.23 -11.98
C ALA A 113 -1.30 -12.24 -13.15
N ALA A 114 -1.66 -10.96 -12.93
CA ALA A 114 -1.52 -9.91 -13.92
C ALA A 114 -0.06 -9.77 -14.37
N PHE A 115 0.89 -9.67 -13.43
CA PHE A 115 2.31 -9.57 -13.76
C PHE A 115 2.83 -10.79 -14.53
N LYS A 116 2.53 -12.02 -14.08
CA LYS A 116 2.95 -13.25 -14.77
C LYS A 116 2.47 -13.28 -16.21
N LYS A 117 1.24 -12.83 -16.48
CA LYS A 117 0.65 -12.81 -17.81
C LYS A 117 1.30 -11.82 -18.74
N ILE A 118 1.69 -10.63 -18.24
CA ILE A 118 2.30 -9.61 -19.07
C ILE A 118 3.82 -9.75 -19.16
N ALA A 119 4.46 -10.42 -18.19
CA ALA A 119 5.91 -10.54 -18.09
C ALA A 119 6.59 -11.13 -19.33
N THR A 120 5.86 -11.84 -20.20
CA THR A 120 6.35 -12.38 -21.47
C THR A 120 6.17 -11.42 -22.66
N LYS A 121 5.51 -10.26 -22.49
CA LYS A 121 5.03 -9.39 -23.57
C LYS A 121 5.56 -7.95 -23.48
N PHE A 122 6.80 -7.77 -23.08
CA PHE A 122 7.40 -6.42 -22.93
C PHE A 122 8.00 -5.85 -24.21
N HIS A 123 8.11 -6.63 -25.28
CA HIS A 123 8.76 -6.17 -26.51
C HIS A 123 8.03 -5.00 -27.17
N SER A 124 8.78 -4.04 -27.64
CA SER A 124 8.29 -2.88 -28.42
C SER A 124 7.20 -2.06 -27.73
N LYS A 125 7.18 -2.06 -26.37
CA LYS A 125 6.18 -1.33 -25.57
C LYS A 125 6.76 -0.07 -24.98
N THR A 126 5.87 0.85 -24.64
CA THR A 126 6.14 2.01 -23.79
C THR A 126 5.93 1.66 -22.32
N GLU A 127 6.46 2.49 -21.41
CA GLU A 127 6.19 2.34 -19.97
C GLU A 127 4.68 2.37 -19.67
N ALA A 128 3.93 3.29 -20.31
CA ALA A 128 2.49 3.43 -20.15
C ALA A 128 1.71 2.20 -20.65
N GLU A 129 2.11 1.58 -21.76
CA GLU A 129 1.45 0.37 -22.25
C GLU A 129 1.65 -0.83 -21.32
N VAL A 130 2.80 -0.93 -20.65
CA VAL A 130 3.05 -1.97 -19.64
C VAL A 130 2.17 -1.72 -18.41
N ALA A 131 2.09 -0.48 -17.92
CA ALA A 131 1.23 -0.10 -16.81
C ALA A 131 -0.25 -0.41 -17.12
N ALA A 132 -0.74 0.07 -18.28
CA ALA A 132 -2.11 -0.15 -18.72
C ALA A 132 -2.45 -1.65 -18.86
N ALA A 133 -1.51 -2.45 -19.36
CA ALA A 133 -1.72 -3.91 -19.48
C ALA A 133 -1.83 -4.60 -18.12
N LEU A 134 -1.04 -4.18 -17.12
CA LEU A 134 -1.15 -4.65 -15.74
C LEU A 134 -2.50 -4.30 -15.13
N GLU A 135 -2.90 -3.03 -15.23
CA GLU A 135 -4.15 -2.51 -14.67
C GLU A 135 -5.37 -3.15 -15.34
N TYR A 136 -5.31 -3.38 -16.66
CA TYR A 136 -6.35 -4.12 -17.38
C TYR A 136 -6.52 -5.55 -16.86
N GLU A 137 -5.42 -6.27 -16.65
CA GLU A 137 -5.50 -7.65 -16.12
C GLU A 137 -6.00 -7.68 -14.66
N MET A 138 -5.67 -6.69 -13.85
CA MET A 138 -6.25 -6.56 -12.50
C MET A 138 -7.74 -6.28 -12.56
N ALA A 139 -8.18 -5.33 -13.41
CA ALA A 139 -9.59 -4.97 -13.58
C ALA A 139 -10.43 -6.15 -14.08
N LYS A 140 -9.92 -6.92 -15.03
CA LYS A 140 -10.55 -8.13 -15.54
C LYS A 140 -10.80 -9.19 -14.46
N ASN A 141 -9.99 -9.21 -13.40
CA ASN A 141 -10.12 -10.10 -12.25
C ASN A 141 -10.83 -9.46 -11.05
N GLY A 142 -11.56 -8.36 -11.27
CA GLY A 142 -12.42 -7.72 -10.27
C GLY A 142 -11.68 -6.85 -9.24
N ALA A 143 -10.45 -6.41 -9.54
CA ALA A 143 -9.69 -5.49 -8.70
C ALA A 143 -9.40 -4.19 -9.45
N SER A 144 -9.26 -3.08 -8.73
CA SER A 144 -8.69 -1.85 -9.26
C SER A 144 -7.19 -1.77 -8.92
N PRO A 145 -6.41 -0.91 -9.58
CA PRO A 145 -5.09 -0.57 -9.07
C PRO A 145 -5.16 -0.01 -7.64
N ALA A 146 -4.23 -0.39 -6.77
CA ALA A 146 -4.10 0.16 -5.42
C ALA A 146 -3.53 1.59 -5.47
N PHE A 147 -2.66 1.83 -6.44
CA PHE A 147 -2.01 3.11 -6.75
C PHE A 147 -1.67 3.15 -8.25
N PRO A 148 -1.31 4.32 -8.81
CA PRO A 148 -0.86 4.42 -10.20
C PRO A 148 0.38 3.55 -10.43
N THR A 149 0.28 2.57 -11.33
CA THR A 149 1.37 1.63 -11.63
C THR A 149 2.62 2.37 -12.11
N ILE A 150 3.75 2.13 -11.46
CA ILE A 150 5.04 2.71 -11.85
C ILE A 150 5.76 1.73 -12.78
N VAL A 151 6.13 2.21 -13.96
CA VAL A 151 7.04 1.52 -14.87
C VAL A 151 8.17 2.48 -15.21
N ALA A 152 9.36 2.18 -14.75
CA ALA A 152 10.53 3.05 -14.85
C ALA A 152 11.69 2.30 -15.49
N SER A 153 11.99 2.56 -16.76
CA SER A 153 13.00 1.85 -17.53
C SER A 153 14.31 2.64 -17.72
N GLY A 154 15.45 1.95 -17.75
CA GLY A 154 16.77 2.54 -17.96
C GLY A 154 17.09 3.63 -16.93
N LYS A 155 17.35 4.86 -17.38
CA LYS A 155 17.65 6.00 -16.49
C LYS A 155 16.47 6.44 -15.64
N ASN A 156 15.23 6.23 -16.08
CA ASN A 156 14.02 6.55 -15.34
C ASN A 156 13.93 5.75 -14.02
N ALA A 157 14.46 4.52 -14.02
CA ALA A 157 14.51 3.67 -12.82
C ALA A 157 15.31 4.30 -11.66
N ALA A 158 16.18 5.28 -11.94
CA ALA A 158 16.90 6.01 -10.89
C ALA A 158 16.01 6.93 -10.03
N THR A 159 14.74 7.10 -10.41
CA THR A 159 13.75 7.90 -9.67
C THR A 159 12.73 6.96 -9.04
N PRO A 160 12.69 6.80 -7.70
CA PRO A 160 11.79 5.85 -7.03
C PRO A 160 10.31 6.00 -7.39
N HIS A 161 9.82 7.24 -7.40
CA HIS A 161 8.44 7.60 -7.77
C HIS A 161 8.39 8.23 -9.17
N HIS A 162 8.95 7.50 -10.14
CA HIS A 162 8.91 7.94 -11.54
C HIS A 162 7.47 8.01 -12.05
N ALA A 163 7.12 9.12 -12.70
CA ALA A 163 5.86 9.20 -13.43
C ALA A 163 5.99 8.42 -14.75
N THR A 164 5.27 7.31 -14.85
CA THR A 164 5.23 6.44 -16.05
C THR A 164 4.94 7.25 -17.30
N THR A 165 5.75 7.07 -18.34
CA THR A 165 5.71 7.87 -19.58
C THR A 165 5.26 7.06 -20.79
N THR A 166 4.92 7.76 -21.90
CA THR A 166 4.63 7.16 -23.21
C THR A 166 5.92 6.87 -24.04
N LYS A 167 7.10 7.00 -23.43
CA LYS A 167 8.35 6.68 -24.09
C LYS A 167 8.57 5.17 -24.17
N PRO A 168 9.21 4.67 -25.24
CA PRO A 168 9.60 3.27 -25.34
C PRO A 168 10.46 2.82 -24.17
N LEU A 169 10.33 1.56 -23.78
CA LEU A 169 11.15 0.94 -22.75
C LEU A 169 12.64 1.04 -23.13
N GLN A 170 13.45 1.53 -22.20
CA GLN A 170 14.88 1.71 -22.37
C GLN A 170 15.65 0.45 -21.98
N LYS A 171 16.79 0.21 -22.63
CA LYS A 171 17.76 -0.83 -22.21
C LYS A 171 18.22 -0.60 -20.77
N GLY A 172 18.41 -1.69 -20.02
CA GLY A 172 18.85 -1.68 -18.63
C GLY A 172 17.78 -2.19 -17.67
N PHE A 173 17.89 -1.84 -16.40
CA PHE A 173 16.90 -2.19 -15.41
C PHE A 173 15.58 -1.46 -15.68
N CYS A 174 14.50 -2.18 -15.47
CA CYS A 174 13.14 -1.63 -15.50
C CYS A 174 12.45 -2.01 -14.18
N VAL A 175 12.22 -1.02 -13.35
CA VAL A 175 11.46 -1.15 -12.10
C VAL A 175 9.98 -1.10 -12.45
N ILE A 176 9.23 -2.10 -12.02
CA ILE A 176 7.79 -2.21 -12.18
C ILE A 176 7.20 -2.37 -10.78
N ASP A 177 6.48 -1.35 -10.34
CA ASP A 177 5.86 -1.27 -9.02
C ASP A 177 4.35 -1.16 -9.21
N PHE A 178 3.63 -2.13 -8.65
CA PHE A 178 2.21 -2.34 -8.90
C PHE A 178 1.53 -3.03 -7.73
N GLY A 179 0.26 -2.70 -7.56
CA GLY A 179 -0.59 -3.31 -6.55
C GLY A 179 -2.04 -3.35 -6.99
N ALA A 180 -2.80 -4.31 -6.50
CA ALA A 180 -4.23 -4.42 -6.69
C ALA A 180 -4.99 -4.01 -5.43
N ASN A 181 -6.16 -3.43 -5.59
CA ASN A 181 -7.14 -3.21 -4.53
C ASN A 181 -8.34 -4.13 -4.77
N TYR A 182 -8.54 -5.07 -3.88
CA TYR A 182 -9.66 -6.01 -3.92
C TYR A 182 -10.53 -5.85 -2.67
N ASN A 183 -11.81 -5.57 -2.86
CA ASN A 183 -12.76 -5.29 -1.79
C ASN A 183 -12.29 -4.19 -0.81
N GLY A 184 -11.48 -3.23 -1.31
CA GLY A 184 -10.96 -2.12 -0.53
C GLY A 184 -9.65 -2.40 0.21
N TYR A 185 -9.07 -3.60 0.10
CA TYR A 185 -7.76 -3.95 0.66
C TYR A 185 -6.70 -3.98 -0.42
N CYS A 186 -5.54 -3.40 -0.11
CA CYS A 186 -4.43 -3.21 -1.03
C CYS A 186 -3.44 -4.37 -0.99
N SER A 187 -2.75 -4.58 -2.11
CA SER A 187 -1.47 -5.27 -2.18
C SER A 187 -0.43 -4.36 -2.79
N ASP A 188 0.84 -4.67 -2.59
CA ASP A 188 1.97 -3.91 -3.08
C ASP A 188 3.11 -4.86 -3.47
N CYS A 189 3.74 -4.62 -4.63
CA CYS A 189 4.81 -5.47 -5.14
C CYS A 189 5.67 -4.74 -6.16
N THR A 190 6.96 -4.73 -5.94
CA THR A 190 7.91 -4.28 -6.97
C THR A 190 8.74 -5.45 -7.50
N ARG A 191 8.89 -5.49 -8.82
CA ARG A 191 9.86 -6.35 -9.52
C ARG A 191 10.71 -5.51 -10.46
N THR A 192 12.00 -5.79 -10.46
CA THR A 192 12.93 -5.22 -11.44
C THR A 192 13.27 -6.30 -12.45
N ILE A 193 13.05 -5.99 -13.74
CA ILE A 193 13.47 -6.83 -14.86
C ILE A 193 14.65 -6.16 -15.57
N TYR A 194 15.30 -6.87 -16.51
CA TYR A 194 16.38 -6.32 -17.33
C TYR A 194 16.06 -6.41 -18.82
N ILE A 195 16.19 -5.29 -19.51
CA ILE A 195 15.95 -5.19 -20.96
C ILE A 195 17.28 -5.18 -21.69
N GLY A 196 17.53 -6.16 -22.56
CA GLY A 196 18.77 -6.35 -23.29
C GLY A 196 19.80 -7.21 -22.57
N LYS A 197 21.09 -7.05 -22.93
CA LYS A 197 22.21 -7.82 -22.36
C LYS A 197 22.78 -7.12 -21.12
N GLN A 198 22.77 -7.80 -20.01
CA GLN A 198 23.25 -7.35 -18.70
C GLN A 198 24.76 -7.56 -18.57
N SER A 199 25.46 -6.60 -17.95
CA SER A 199 26.85 -6.72 -17.55
C SER A 199 27.01 -7.54 -16.24
N ALA A 200 28.21 -8.06 -15.99
CA ALA A 200 28.52 -8.74 -14.72
C ALA A 200 28.31 -7.84 -13.51
N LYS A 201 28.66 -6.55 -13.62
CA LYS A 201 28.49 -5.56 -12.54
C LYS A 201 27.02 -5.30 -12.22
N GLU A 202 26.17 -5.18 -13.22
CA GLU A 202 24.73 -5.01 -13.02
C GLU A 202 24.10 -6.24 -12.35
N LYS A 203 24.52 -7.45 -12.76
CA LYS A 203 24.09 -8.68 -12.10
C LYS A 203 24.51 -8.73 -10.63
N GLU A 204 25.75 -8.32 -10.31
CA GLU A 204 26.25 -8.22 -8.94
C GLU A 204 25.39 -7.27 -8.09
N ILE A 205 25.08 -6.07 -8.61
CA ILE A 205 24.28 -5.07 -7.88
C ILE A 205 22.85 -5.57 -7.69
N TYR A 206 22.24 -6.20 -8.69
CA TYR A 206 20.93 -6.82 -8.55
C TYR A 206 20.91 -7.87 -7.43
N THR A 207 21.90 -8.77 -7.42
CA THR A 207 22.05 -9.80 -6.42
C THR A 207 22.23 -9.21 -5.02
N LEU A 208 22.91 -8.06 -4.90
CA LEU A 208 23.08 -7.37 -3.64
C LEU A 208 21.73 -6.88 -3.07
N VAL A 209 20.86 -6.27 -3.92
CA VAL A 209 19.52 -5.83 -3.53
C VAL A 209 18.63 -7.03 -3.18
N LEU A 210 18.71 -8.10 -3.97
CA LEU A 210 17.97 -9.34 -3.71
C LEU A 210 18.34 -9.95 -2.36
N ASN A 211 19.63 -10.03 -2.04
CA ASN A 211 20.11 -10.55 -0.76
C ASN A 211 19.67 -9.65 0.40
N ALA A 212 19.68 -8.32 0.22
CA ALA A 212 19.20 -7.38 1.23
C ALA A 212 17.71 -7.59 1.52
N GLN A 213 16.90 -7.78 0.48
CA GLN A 213 15.47 -8.06 0.60
C GLN A 213 15.23 -9.40 1.30
N GLN A 214 15.94 -10.45 0.88
CA GLN A 214 15.75 -11.78 1.43
C GLN A 214 16.16 -11.87 2.90
N GLN A 215 17.25 -11.21 3.30
CA GLN A 215 17.70 -11.22 4.71
C GLN A 215 16.76 -10.43 5.60
N ALA A 216 16.27 -9.27 5.13
CA ALA A 216 15.26 -8.51 5.86
C ALA A 216 13.95 -9.32 5.99
N LEU A 217 13.49 -9.93 4.90
CA LEU A 217 12.30 -10.77 4.89
C LEU A 217 12.40 -11.93 5.90
N ASN A 218 13.53 -12.66 5.92
CA ASN A 218 13.77 -13.77 6.83
C ASN A 218 13.84 -13.34 8.31
N ALA A 219 14.11 -12.06 8.58
CA ALA A 219 14.16 -11.52 9.93
C ALA A 219 12.79 -11.02 10.44
N VAL A 220 11.75 -11.01 9.59
CA VAL A 220 10.39 -10.58 9.98
C VAL A 220 9.82 -11.60 10.98
N LYS A 221 9.50 -11.11 12.18
CA LYS A 221 8.80 -11.88 13.23
C LYS A 221 8.19 -10.94 14.27
N PRO A 222 7.21 -11.35 15.06
CA PRO A 222 6.69 -10.56 16.17
C PRO A 222 7.80 -10.14 17.14
N GLY A 223 7.74 -8.90 17.63
CA GLY A 223 8.77 -8.32 18.51
C GLY A 223 9.99 -7.73 17.80
N MET A 224 10.18 -7.99 16.50
CA MET A 224 11.28 -7.37 15.73
C MET A 224 11.11 -5.85 15.69
N SER A 225 12.18 -5.12 16.02
CA SER A 225 12.21 -3.67 15.90
C SER A 225 12.21 -3.24 14.42
N CYS A 226 11.32 -2.32 14.04
CA CYS A 226 11.29 -1.76 12.68
C CYS A 226 12.64 -1.12 12.31
N GLN A 227 13.30 -0.45 13.26
CA GLN A 227 14.63 0.14 13.05
C GLN A 227 15.70 -0.94 12.79
N LYS A 228 15.70 -2.02 13.57
CA LYS A 228 16.67 -3.13 13.38
C LYS A 228 16.43 -3.84 12.05
N LEU A 229 15.17 -4.00 11.64
CA LEU A 229 14.82 -4.62 10.37
C LEU A 229 15.33 -3.81 9.18
N ASP A 230 15.14 -2.48 9.20
CA ASP A 230 15.71 -1.56 8.19
C ASP A 230 17.26 -1.64 8.17
N ALA A 231 17.90 -1.69 9.34
CA ALA A 231 19.36 -1.80 9.43
C ALA A 231 19.91 -3.09 8.80
N ILE A 232 19.19 -4.21 8.90
CA ILE A 232 19.58 -5.49 8.25
C ILE A 232 19.70 -5.29 6.74
N ALA A 233 18.69 -4.71 6.10
CA ALA A 233 18.71 -4.47 4.65
C ALA A 233 19.84 -3.49 4.26
N ARG A 234 19.97 -2.36 4.98
CA ARG A 234 21.01 -1.35 4.67
C ARG A 234 22.42 -1.90 4.80
N ASN A 235 22.68 -2.72 5.81
CA ASN A 235 24.02 -3.31 6.01
C ASN A 235 24.38 -4.25 4.87
N GLN A 236 23.42 -4.99 4.31
CA GLN A 236 23.64 -5.85 3.15
C GLN A 236 23.99 -5.08 1.88
N LEU A 237 23.49 -3.85 1.73
CA LEU A 237 23.78 -3.01 0.57
C LEU A 237 25.21 -2.44 0.55
N LYS A 238 26.01 -2.64 1.62
CA LYS A 238 27.43 -2.28 1.72
C LYS A 238 27.68 -0.81 1.30
N MET A 239 28.59 -0.61 0.37
CA MET A 239 28.93 0.71 -0.15
C MET A 239 27.78 1.42 -0.88
N TYR A 240 26.79 0.66 -1.35
CA TYR A 240 25.61 1.19 -2.06
C TYR A 240 24.50 1.70 -1.10
N LYS A 241 24.61 1.50 0.22
CA LYS A 241 23.61 1.94 1.20
C LYS A 241 23.24 3.43 1.10
N LYS A 242 24.15 4.29 0.65
CA LYS A 242 23.91 5.73 0.42
C LYS A 242 22.88 6.00 -0.68
N TYR A 243 22.65 5.06 -1.57
CA TYR A 243 21.67 5.14 -2.64
C TYR A 243 20.32 4.51 -2.28
N PHE A 244 20.17 3.99 -1.06
CA PHE A 244 18.89 3.55 -0.50
C PHE A 244 18.26 4.70 0.30
N ILE A 245 17.45 5.51 -0.35
CA ILE A 245 17.02 6.84 0.09
C ILE A 245 15.64 6.89 0.72
N HIS A 246 14.95 5.76 0.86
CA HIS A 246 13.63 5.66 1.51
C HIS A 246 13.63 4.66 2.67
N ALA A 247 12.48 4.44 3.31
CA ALA A 247 12.27 3.43 4.33
C ALA A 247 12.39 2.02 3.75
N LEU A 248 12.69 1.02 4.57
CA LEU A 248 12.68 -0.36 4.13
C LEU A 248 11.27 -0.84 3.75
N GLY A 249 10.24 -0.22 4.32
CA GLY A 249 8.86 -0.58 4.05
C GLY A 249 7.87 0.14 4.95
N HIS A 250 6.62 -0.23 4.82
CA HIS A 250 5.48 0.35 5.53
C HIS A 250 4.41 -0.71 5.80
N GLY A 251 3.48 -0.40 6.70
CA GLY A 251 2.23 -1.14 6.83
C GLY A 251 1.35 -0.94 5.61
N ILE A 252 0.53 -1.92 5.31
CA ILE A 252 -0.42 -1.89 4.19
C ILE A 252 -1.73 -2.56 4.62
N GLY A 253 -2.85 -2.05 4.16
CA GLY A 253 -4.18 -2.55 4.49
C GLY A 253 -5.25 -1.96 3.59
N VAL A 254 -6.12 -1.14 4.14
CA VAL A 254 -7.13 -0.37 3.38
C VAL A 254 -6.47 0.73 2.53
N GLU A 255 -5.37 1.29 3.04
CA GLU A 255 -4.53 2.22 2.30
C GLU A 255 -3.20 1.53 1.96
N VAL A 256 -2.56 2.00 0.89
CA VAL A 256 -1.24 1.47 0.49
C VAL A 256 -0.22 1.74 1.58
N HIS A 257 -0.19 2.98 2.11
CA HIS A 257 0.74 3.37 3.16
C HIS A 257 0.02 3.52 4.49
N GLU A 258 0.27 2.59 5.40
CA GLU A 258 -0.21 2.60 6.78
C GLU A 258 0.94 2.44 7.78
N ASN A 259 0.65 2.53 9.07
CA ASN A 259 1.61 2.17 10.10
C ASN A 259 1.78 0.62 10.17
N PRO A 260 2.96 0.14 10.60
CA PRO A 260 4.13 0.91 11.01
C PRO A 260 5.01 1.31 9.82
N THR A 261 5.70 2.45 9.90
CA THR A 261 6.84 2.69 9.01
C THR A 261 8.02 1.83 9.44
N VAL A 262 8.65 1.10 8.50
CA VAL A 262 9.86 0.29 8.77
C VAL A 262 11.09 1.07 8.30
N SER A 263 11.71 1.83 9.19
CA SER A 263 12.81 2.76 8.84
C SER A 263 13.81 2.94 9.98
N GLN A 264 14.95 3.59 9.68
CA GLN A 264 15.98 3.94 10.66
C GLN A 264 15.48 4.78 11.84
N LYS A 265 14.40 5.54 11.63
CA LYS A 265 13.84 6.45 12.65
C LYS A 265 12.69 5.82 13.43
N SER A 266 12.21 4.65 13.04
CA SER A 266 11.05 3.99 13.65
C SER A 266 11.35 3.45 15.03
N LYS A 267 10.46 3.73 15.99
CA LYS A 267 10.56 3.21 17.36
C LYS A 267 9.68 1.99 17.62
N GLY A 268 8.82 1.63 16.66
CA GLY A 268 7.86 0.54 16.76
C GLY A 268 8.51 -0.85 16.67
N LYS A 269 7.73 -1.84 17.09
CA LYS A 269 8.03 -3.27 16.93
C LYS A 269 6.91 -3.93 16.15
N LEU A 270 7.25 -4.92 15.34
CA LEU A 270 6.27 -5.72 14.63
C LEU A 270 5.41 -6.55 15.61
N LYS A 271 4.14 -6.66 15.31
CA LYS A 271 3.16 -7.49 16.03
C LYS A 271 2.66 -8.60 15.12
N GLN A 272 2.18 -9.67 15.71
CA GLN A 272 1.49 -10.75 14.99
C GLN A 272 0.36 -10.17 14.12
N ASN A 273 0.21 -10.68 12.90
CA ASN A 273 -0.80 -10.26 11.91
C ASN A 273 -0.67 -8.83 11.37
N MET A 274 0.40 -8.09 11.67
CA MET A 274 0.72 -6.92 10.88
C MET A 274 1.04 -7.35 9.44
N VAL A 275 0.65 -6.55 8.46
CA VAL A 275 1.03 -6.74 7.06
C VAL A 275 1.91 -5.58 6.65
N ILE A 276 3.12 -5.87 6.17
CA ILE A 276 4.12 -4.86 5.84
C ILE A 276 4.76 -5.14 4.48
N THR A 277 5.34 -4.11 3.88
CA THR A 277 6.24 -4.26 2.72
C THR A 277 7.70 -4.40 3.15
N ILE A 278 8.51 -5.11 2.37
CA ILE A 278 9.96 -5.22 2.49
C ILE A 278 10.56 -4.93 1.10
N GLU A 279 11.03 -3.71 0.90
CA GLU A 279 11.31 -3.12 -0.40
C GLU A 279 12.66 -2.40 -0.51
N PRO A 280 13.79 -2.99 -0.16
CA PRO A 280 15.06 -2.31 -0.33
C PRO A 280 15.30 -1.95 -1.80
N GLY A 281 15.91 -0.77 -2.02
CA GLY A 281 16.23 -0.30 -3.37
C GLY A 281 17.55 0.47 -3.41
N ILE A 282 18.15 0.50 -4.59
CA ILE A 282 19.33 1.31 -4.92
C ILE A 282 18.96 2.19 -6.12
N TYR A 283 19.19 3.50 -6.01
CA TYR A 283 18.87 4.47 -7.05
C TYR A 283 20.10 5.32 -7.34
N ILE A 284 20.83 4.98 -8.40
CA ILE A 284 22.06 5.69 -8.79
C ILE A 284 21.69 6.80 -9.80
N PRO A 285 21.81 8.08 -9.42
CA PRO A 285 21.37 9.19 -10.25
C PRO A 285 21.91 9.13 -11.69
N ASN A 286 21.03 9.37 -12.65
CA ASN A 286 21.33 9.36 -14.09
C ASN A 286 21.83 8.02 -14.66
N LYS A 287 21.75 6.94 -13.88
CA LYS A 287 22.19 5.60 -14.32
C LYS A 287 21.04 4.60 -14.31
N PHE A 288 20.63 4.14 -13.15
CA PHE A 288 19.56 3.14 -12.99
C PHE A 288 19.07 3.07 -11.55
N GLY A 289 17.95 2.40 -11.37
CA GLY A 289 17.44 1.97 -10.06
C GLY A 289 17.08 0.49 -10.07
N ILE A 290 17.05 -0.09 -8.87
CA ILE A 290 16.63 -1.46 -8.60
C ILE A 290 15.81 -1.42 -7.31
N ARG A 291 14.58 -1.94 -7.32
CA ARG A 291 13.77 -2.23 -6.13
C ARG A 291 13.23 -3.63 -6.24
N ILE A 292 13.27 -4.37 -5.15
CA ILE A 292 12.68 -5.71 -5.04
C ILE A 292 11.85 -5.70 -3.76
N GLU A 293 10.57 -5.99 -3.90
CA GLU A 293 9.60 -5.85 -2.83
C GLU A 293 8.68 -7.03 -2.71
N ASP A 294 8.35 -7.38 -1.49
CA ASP A 294 7.22 -8.25 -1.17
C ASP A 294 6.36 -7.68 -0.05
N THR A 295 5.06 -7.91 -0.14
CA THR A 295 4.12 -7.79 0.97
C THR A 295 4.15 -9.07 1.80
N VAL A 296 4.29 -8.92 3.12
CA VAL A 296 4.43 -10.05 4.05
C VAL A 296 3.56 -9.88 5.29
N VAL A 297 2.90 -10.95 5.70
CA VAL A 297 2.21 -11.06 6.98
C VAL A 297 3.22 -11.46 8.07
N VAL A 298 3.25 -10.69 9.14
CA VAL A 298 4.11 -10.95 10.31
C VAL A 298 3.54 -12.11 11.11
N GLY A 299 4.33 -13.16 11.27
CA GLY A 299 4.04 -14.36 12.05
C GLY A 299 5.33 -14.96 12.59
N ASP A 300 5.24 -16.10 13.29
CA ASP A 300 6.42 -16.85 13.75
C ASP A 300 7.36 -17.19 12.58
N LYS A 301 6.77 -17.43 11.42
CA LYS A 301 7.44 -17.42 10.12
C LYS A 301 6.75 -16.38 9.24
N PRO A 302 7.51 -15.55 8.48
CA PRO A 302 6.93 -14.59 7.57
C PRO A 302 6.12 -15.31 6.48
N HIS A 303 4.87 -14.85 6.25
CA HIS A 303 4.03 -15.38 5.18
C HIS A 303 3.96 -14.36 4.04
N VAL A 304 4.64 -14.66 2.93
CA VAL A 304 4.73 -13.77 1.76
C VAL A 304 3.47 -13.89 0.90
N LEU A 305 2.78 -12.78 0.65
CA LEU A 305 1.59 -12.71 -0.19
C LEU A 305 1.92 -12.55 -1.68
N THR A 306 3.06 -11.94 -2.00
CA THR A 306 3.51 -11.65 -3.37
C THR A 306 4.45 -12.75 -3.88
N SER A 307 3.90 -13.78 -4.51
CA SER A 307 4.60 -15.03 -4.90
C SER A 307 5.21 -15.00 -6.31
N ILE A 308 5.64 -13.83 -6.80
CA ILE A 308 6.31 -13.70 -8.10
C ILE A 308 7.80 -13.97 -7.94
N SER A 309 8.41 -14.71 -8.87
CA SER A 309 9.86 -14.92 -8.89
C SER A 309 10.63 -13.60 -8.79
N LYS A 310 11.66 -13.62 -7.96
CA LYS A 310 12.65 -12.52 -7.83
C LYS A 310 13.90 -12.76 -8.65
N GLU A 311 13.94 -13.85 -9.43
CA GLU A 311 15.01 -14.02 -10.41
C GLU A 311 14.95 -12.93 -11.47
N LEU A 312 16.12 -12.40 -11.83
CA LEU A 312 16.19 -11.34 -12.83
C LEU A 312 15.77 -11.86 -14.19
N VAL A 313 14.53 -11.56 -14.57
CA VAL A 313 14.01 -11.92 -15.89
C VAL A 313 14.71 -11.04 -16.93
N LYS A 314 15.43 -11.69 -17.85
CA LYS A 314 16.05 -11.04 -19.00
C LYS A 314 15.04 -10.98 -20.15
N LYS A 315 14.88 -9.81 -20.76
CA LYS A 315 14.06 -9.62 -21.96
C LYS A 315 14.97 -9.20 -23.11
N SER A 316 14.77 -9.79 -24.27
CA SER A 316 15.40 -9.29 -25.51
C SER A 316 14.97 -7.83 -25.73
N ALA A 317 15.89 -7.02 -26.17
CA ALA A 317 15.65 -5.61 -26.50
C ALA A 317 14.70 -5.48 -27.68
#